data_15fab1a7a011c2c6a8043a68061a89ec
#
_entry.id   15fab1a7a011c2c6a8043a68061a89ec
#
_cell.length_a   1.000
_cell.length_b   1.000
_cell.length_c   1.000
_cell.angle_alpha   90.00
_cell.angle_beta   90.00
_cell.angle_gamma   90.00
#
_symmetry.space_group_name_H-M   'P 1'
#
loop_
_entity.id
_entity.type
_entity.pdbx_description
1 polymer ?
#
loop_
_entity_poly.entity_id
_entity_poly.type
_entity_poly.pdbx_seq_one_letter_code
_entity_poly.pdbx_strand_id
1 'polypeptide(L)' 'MNNHEMVTTLAMEADALRLLHRVVADAYDSWPGGDAEKQATLLLMKNQLYAALMDHLFEAGSI' A
#
# COMPACT_ATOMS: atom_id res chain seq x y z
N MET A 1 12.85 -19.30 -10.80
CA MET A 1 12.13 -19.16 -10.40
C MET A 1 11.53 -18.10 -10.27
N ASN A 2 10.98 -17.99 -9.75
CA ASN A 2 10.11 -17.03 -9.74
C ASN A 2 10.14 -16.19 -8.58
N ASN A 3 10.17 -14.88 -8.69
CA ASN A 3 10.14 -13.98 -7.60
C ASN A 3 8.83 -13.91 -6.93
N HIS A 4 7.81 -14.41 -7.57
CA HIS A 4 6.51 -14.38 -6.95
C HIS A 4 6.44 -15.23 -5.70
N GLU A 5 7.44 -16.11 -5.53
CA GLU A 5 7.49 -16.91 -4.33
C GLU A 5 7.96 -16.13 -3.12
N MET A 6 8.44 -14.93 -3.33
CA MET A 6 8.99 -14.13 -2.26
C MET A 6 8.00 -13.08 -1.76
N VAL A 7 6.76 -13.48 -1.64
CA VAL A 7 5.73 -12.60 -1.13
C VAL A 7 5.82 -12.52 0.39
N THR A 8 5.71 -11.32 0.90
CA THR A 8 5.72 -11.09 2.35
C THR A 8 4.35 -10.61 2.80
N THR A 9 3.87 -11.18 3.89
CA THR A 9 2.62 -10.77 4.47
C THR A 9 2.90 -10.03 5.78
N LEU A 10 2.27 -8.88 5.95
CA LEU A 10 2.42 -8.08 7.16
C LEU A 10 1.06 -7.98 7.87
N ALA A 11 1.11 -8.04 9.19
CA ALA A 11 -0.09 -7.85 9.99
C ALA A 11 0.02 -6.51 10.69
N MET A 12 -1.03 -5.70 10.62
CA MET A 12 -1.04 -4.41 11.31
C MET A 12 -2.47 -3.99 11.61
N GLU A 13 -2.61 -3.15 12.62
CA GLU A 13 -3.91 -2.64 12.99
C GLU A 13 -4.36 -1.54 12.04
N ALA A 14 -5.64 -1.22 12.10
CA ALA A 14 -6.24 -0.27 11.17
C ALA A 14 -5.55 1.09 11.17
N ASP A 15 -5.19 1.60 12.34
CA ASP A 15 -4.55 2.91 12.42
C ASP A 15 -3.19 2.90 11.76
N ALA A 16 -2.43 1.82 11.95
CA ALA A 16 -1.13 1.68 11.31
C ALA A 16 -1.29 1.57 9.80
N LEU A 17 -2.29 0.84 9.35
CA LEU A 17 -2.56 0.68 7.94
C LEU A 17 -2.93 2.01 7.30
N ARG A 18 -3.77 2.82 7.97
CA ARG A 18 -4.11 4.14 7.48
C ARG A 18 -2.90 5.03 7.35
N LEU A 19 -2.04 5.01 8.36
CA LEU A 19 -0.85 5.84 8.35
C LEU A 19 0.09 5.41 7.22
N LEU A 20 0.29 4.10 7.08
CA LEU A 20 1.17 3.60 6.02
C LEU A 20 0.62 3.97 4.65
N HIS A 21 -0.67 3.81 4.43
CA HIS A 21 -1.28 4.19 3.17
C HIS A 21 -1.05 5.67 2.88
N ARG A 22 -1.24 6.52 3.88
CA ARG A 22 -1.03 7.97 3.70
C ARG A 22 0.41 8.27 3.32
N VAL A 23 1.36 7.67 4.03
CA VAL A 23 2.77 7.91 3.77
C VAL A 23 3.14 7.49 2.34
N VAL A 24 2.66 6.32 1.93
CA VAL A 24 2.96 5.82 0.58
C VAL A 24 2.28 6.68 -0.48
N ALA A 25 1.02 7.06 -0.24
CA ALA A 25 0.29 7.91 -1.18
C ALA A 25 0.98 9.27 -1.34
N ASP A 26 1.41 9.87 -0.23
CA ASP A 26 2.12 11.14 -0.29
C ASP A 26 3.44 11.01 -1.02
N ALA A 27 4.16 9.92 -0.80
CA ALA A 27 5.43 9.68 -1.48
C ALA A 27 5.21 9.54 -2.99
N TYR A 28 4.14 8.86 -3.40
CA TYR A 28 3.83 8.71 -4.80
C TYR A 28 3.42 10.06 -5.41
N ASP A 29 2.54 10.79 -4.74
CA ASP A 29 2.00 12.04 -5.26
C ASP A 29 3.06 13.13 -5.38
N SER A 30 4.06 13.09 -4.51
CA SER A 30 5.13 14.09 -4.53
C SER A 30 6.40 13.57 -5.18
N TRP A 31 6.33 12.45 -5.90
CA TRP A 31 7.52 11.86 -6.51
C TRP A 31 8.15 12.85 -7.48
N PRO A 32 9.44 13.15 -7.30
CA PRO A 32 10.07 14.22 -8.09
C PRO A 32 10.47 13.82 -9.50
N GLY A 33 10.22 12.58 -9.89
CA GLY A 33 10.67 12.08 -11.17
C GLY A 33 11.91 11.22 -11.00
N GLY A 34 12.40 10.62 -12.08
CA GLY A 34 13.50 9.67 -12.00
C GLY A 34 13.03 8.35 -11.44
N ASP A 35 13.86 7.36 -11.50
CA ASP A 35 13.64 6.01 -10.98
C ASP A 35 12.19 5.52 -11.17
N ALA A 36 11.86 5.23 -12.41
CA ALA A 36 10.49 4.83 -12.75
C ALA A 36 10.07 3.54 -12.05
N GLU A 37 11.03 2.66 -11.72
CA GLU A 37 10.70 1.42 -11.02
C GLU A 37 10.21 1.68 -9.62
N LYS A 38 10.86 2.58 -8.91
CA LYS A 38 10.42 2.93 -7.57
C LYS A 38 9.08 3.62 -7.59
N GLN A 39 8.85 4.47 -8.57
CA GLN A 39 7.57 5.14 -8.71
C GLN A 39 6.46 4.11 -8.96
N ALA A 40 6.70 3.13 -9.83
CA ALA A 40 5.72 2.08 -10.10
C ALA A 40 5.47 1.23 -8.86
N THR A 41 6.52 0.96 -8.07
CA THR A 41 6.38 0.19 -6.84
C THR A 41 5.52 0.96 -5.83
N LEU A 42 5.73 2.27 -5.72
CA LEU A 42 4.91 3.08 -4.82
C LEU A 42 3.44 3.06 -5.23
N LEU A 43 3.16 3.11 -6.53
CA LEU A 43 1.78 3.05 -6.99
C LEU A 43 1.15 1.70 -6.65
N LEU A 44 1.89 0.62 -6.86
CA LEU A 44 1.41 -0.70 -6.53
C LEU A 44 1.13 -0.81 -5.03
N MET A 45 2.05 -0.33 -4.20
CA MET A 45 1.88 -0.33 -2.75
C MET A 45 0.67 0.48 -2.34
N LYS A 46 0.51 1.67 -2.91
CA LYS A 46 -0.63 2.53 -2.62
C LYS A 46 -1.94 1.80 -2.89
N ASN A 47 -2.02 1.13 -4.04
CA ASN A 47 -3.24 0.42 -4.42
C ASN A 47 -3.50 -0.79 -3.52
N GLN A 48 -2.46 -1.54 -3.17
CA GLN A 48 -2.60 -2.69 -2.30
C GLN A 48 -3.01 -2.29 -0.89
N LEU A 49 -2.42 -1.21 -0.38
CA LEU A 49 -2.76 -0.72 0.95
C LEU A 49 -4.18 -0.18 0.99
N TYR A 50 -4.61 0.49 -0.08
CA TYR A 50 -5.96 0.98 -0.16
C TYR A 50 -6.97 -0.18 -0.16
N ALA A 51 -6.69 -1.22 -0.94
CA ALA A 51 -7.57 -2.39 -0.98
C ALA A 51 -7.66 -3.06 0.39
N ALA A 52 -6.52 -3.20 1.08
CA ALA A 52 -6.50 -3.79 2.41
C ALA A 52 -7.29 -2.96 3.41
N LEU A 53 -7.15 -1.64 3.32
CA LEU A 53 -7.88 -0.73 4.20
C LEU A 53 -9.38 -0.82 3.96
N MET A 54 -9.80 -0.87 2.69
CA MET A 54 -11.21 -0.99 2.36
C MET A 54 -11.79 -2.31 2.86
N ASP A 55 -11.03 -3.40 2.71
CA ASP A 55 -11.47 -4.69 3.22
C ASP A 55 -11.67 -4.64 4.72
N HIS A 56 -10.74 -4.01 5.43
CA HIS A 56 -10.83 -3.90 6.88
C HIS A 56 -12.06 -3.09 7.30
N LEU A 57 -12.29 -1.96 6.64
CA LEU A 57 -13.43 -1.11 6.97
C LEU A 57 -14.75 -1.80 6.63
N PHE A 58 -14.78 -2.53 5.54
CA PHE A 58 -15.97 -3.25 5.16
C PHE A 58 -16.31 -4.34 6.18
N GLU A 59 -15.30 -5.10 6.61
CA GLU A 59 -15.50 -6.15 7.60
C GLU A 59 -15.93 -5.59 8.95
N ALA A 60 -15.45 -4.39 9.27
CA ALA A 60 -15.82 -3.75 10.52
C ALA A 60 -17.21 -3.09 10.48
N GLY A 61 -17.84 -3.09 9.31
CA GLY A 61 -19.17 -2.50 9.18
C GLY A 61 -19.14 -0.98 9.10
N SER A 62 -18.00 -0.40 8.75
CA SER A 62 -17.88 1.06 8.66
C SER A 62 -18.33 1.61 7.32
N ILE A 63 -18.49 0.76 6.33
CA ILE A 63 -18.96 1.16 5.00
C ILE A 63 -19.82 0.06 4.42
#